data_b35b4e30568a0d8fac1869163c4070dc
#
_entry.id   b35b4e30568a0d8fac1869163c4070dc
#
_cell.length_a   1.000
_cell.length_b   1.000
_cell.length_c   1.000
_cell.angle_alpha   90.00
_cell.angle_beta   90.00
_cell.angle_gamma   90.00
#
_symmetry.space_group_name_H-M   'P 1'
#
loop_
_entity.id
_entity.type
_entity.pdbx_description
1 polymer ?
#
loop_
_entity_poly.entity_id
_entity_poly.type
_entity_poly.pdbx_seq_one_letter_code
_entity_poly.pdbx_strand_id
1 'polypeptide(L)'
;MLSGQAIALAISGTRTGAYGVNLTGYQDTFLTNDGLHFFSKGYINGATDFIFGSRSSIWITQSTIETIGNGWITASGRSSDDPNYYVIDRCNIIGNGTQSLGRPWRDYARVIFQNSVLGSQIQPAGWSAWGSNPTDHVFYGEYNNTGPGAWNSARVLFATKMEAGLTMDTIFGGSTSWVNPAYL
;
A
#
# COMPACT_ATOMS: atom_id res chain seq x y z
N MET A 1 -26.40 3.97 1.45
CA MET A 1 -25.45 2.87 1.72
C MET A 1 -24.74 3.19 3.02
N LEU A 2 -24.79 2.32 4.01
CA LEU A 2 -24.06 2.49 5.26
C LEU A 2 -22.57 2.27 4.94
N SER A 3 -21.76 3.31 4.98
CA SER A 3 -20.31 3.23 4.90
C SER A 3 -19.78 2.78 6.26
N GLY A 4 -19.68 1.47 6.46
CA GLY A 4 -19.09 0.88 7.66
C GLY A 4 -17.70 0.32 7.37
N GLN A 5 -16.86 0.26 8.38
CA GLN A 5 -15.60 -0.49 8.36
C GLN A 5 -15.94 -1.99 8.31
N ALA A 6 -15.37 -2.71 7.34
CA ALA A 6 -15.57 -4.15 7.20
C ALA A 6 -14.35 -4.80 6.57
N ILE A 7 -13.69 -5.67 7.32
CA ILE A 7 -12.51 -6.40 6.87
C ILE A 7 -12.96 -7.61 6.04
N ALA A 8 -12.55 -7.65 4.77
CA ALA A 8 -12.76 -8.81 3.90
C ALA A 8 -11.73 -9.91 4.18
N LEU A 9 -10.49 -9.52 4.48
CA LEU A 9 -9.41 -10.43 4.84
C LEU A 9 -8.50 -9.80 5.89
N ALA A 10 -8.24 -10.52 6.96
CA ALA A 10 -7.18 -10.22 7.93
C ALA A 10 -6.13 -11.32 7.89
N ILE A 11 -4.85 -10.94 7.76
CA ILE A 11 -3.75 -11.88 7.82
C ILE A 11 -2.80 -11.54 8.95
N SER A 12 -2.38 -12.58 9.66
CA SER A 12 -1.36 -12.54 10.71
C SER A 12 -0.57 -13.83 10.64
N GLY A 13 0.70 -13.76 10.98
CA GLY A 13 1.56 -14.94 11.00
C GLY A 13 2.93 -14.66 10.41
N THR A 14 3.89 -15.50 10.76
CA THR A 14 5.30 -15.29 10.44
C THR A 14 5.56 -15.11 8.93
N ARG A 15 4.85 -15.90 8.10
CA ARG A 15 4.97 -15.87 6.63
C ARG A 15 3.65 -16.32 6.02
N THR A 16 2.96 -15.44 5.30
CA THR A 16 1.65 -15.74 4.70
C THR A 16 1.61 -15.26 3.25
N GLY A 17 1.23 -16.16 2.34
CA GLY A 17 1.01 -15.85 0.93
C GLY A 17 -0.48 -15.91 0.57
N ALA A 18 -0.98 -14.90 -0.14
CA ALA A 18 -2.31 -14.85 -0.75
C ALA A 18 -2.16 -14.70 -2.26
N TYR A 19 -2.77 -15.59 -3.03
CA TYR A 19 -2.54 -15.71 -4.46
C TYR A 19 -3.87 -15.78 -5.22
N GLY A 20 -4.07 -14.87 -6.19
CA GLY A 20 -5.27 -14.85 -7.01
C GLY A 20 -6.56 -14.54 -6.23
N VAL A 21 -6.46 -13.87 -5.10
CA VAL A 21 -7.58 -13.58 -4.20
C VAL A 21 -8.23 -12.26 -4.59
N ASN A 22 -9.56 -12.22 -4.58
CA ASN A 22 -10.34 -11.00 -4.80
C ASN A 22 -10.95 -10.52 -3.47
N LEU A 23 -10.57 -9.31 -3.05
CA LEU A 23 -11.04 -8.67 -1.82
C LEU A 23 -11.88 -7.45 -2.17
N THR A 24 -13.11 -7.41 -1.68
CA THR A 24 -14.01 -6.29 -1.92
C THR A 24 -14.52 -5.69 -0.63
N GLY A 25 -14.50 -4.37 -0.54
CA GLY A 25 -14.97 -3.61 0.61
C GLY A 25 -15.10 -2.13 0.28
N TYR A 26 -15.32 -1.31 1.29
CA TYR A 26 -15.35 0.14 1.15
C TYR A 26 -14.27 0.79 2.02
N GLN A 27 -14.28 0.51 3.31
CA GLN A 27 -13.28 0.96 4.28
C GLN A 27 -12.69 -0.25 5.01
N ASP A 28 -11.36 -0.27 5.20
CA ASP A 28 -10.64 -1.30 5.94
C ASP A 28 -10.74 -2.71 5.31
N THR A 29 -10.68 -2.82 3.99
CA THR A 29 -10.91 -4.09 3.28
C THR A 29 -9.87 -5.17 3.60
N PHE A 30 -8.58 -4.81 3.65
CA PHE A 30 -7.48 -5.74 3.82
C PHE A 30 -6.58 -5.35 4.99
N LEU A 31 -6.66 -6.12 6.08
CA LEU A 31 -5.81 -5.97 7.25
C LEU A 31 -4.58 -6.89 7.14
N THR A 32 -3.39 -6.29 7.08
CA THR A 32 -2.12 -6.98 7.17
C THR A 32 -1.52 -6.70 8.56
N ASN A 33 -1.79 -7.59 9.53
CA ASN A 33 -1.64 -7.23 10.94
C ASN A 33 -0.24 -7.46 11.50
N ASP A 34 0.34 -8.65 11.32
CA ASP A 34 1.61 -9.03 11.96
C ASP A 34 2.36 -10.06 11.13
N GLY A 35 3.66 -9.85 10.87
CA GLY A 35 4.55 -10.77 10.19
C GLY A 35 4.92 -10.38 8.76
N LEU A 36 5.30 -11.35 7.95
CA LEU A 36 5.72 -11.16 6.56
C LEU A 36 4.67 -11.70 5.61
N HIS A 37 4.18 -10.84 4.73
CA HIS A 37 3.06 -11.16 3.88
C HIS A 37 3.37 -10.91 2.41
N PHE A 38 2.83 -11.79 1.55
CA PHE A 38 2.93 -11.67 0.10
C PHE A 38 1.54 -11.79 -0.52
N PHE A 39 1.18 -10.87 -1.41
CA PHE A 39 -0.09 -10.86 -2.14
C PHE A 39 0.19 -10.70 -3.63
N SER A 40 -0.32 -11.60 -4.46
CA SER A 40 -0.04 -11.54 -5.89
C SER A 40 -1.19 -12.01 -6.78
N LYS A 41 -1.26 -11.40 -7.99
CA LYS A 41 -2.21 -11.74 -9.06
C LYS A 41 -3.66 -11.72 -8.59
N GLY A 42 -3.97 -10.82 -7.68
CA GLY A 42 -5.30 -10.65 -7.09
C GLY A 42 -5.92 -9.30 -7.40
N TYR A 43 -7.02 -9.05 -6.73
CA TYR A 43 -7.78 -7.82 -6.82
C TYR A 43 -8.16 -7.34 -5.42
N ILE A 44 -7.97 -6.04 -5.17
CA ILE A 44 -8.36 -5.40 -3.91
C ILE A 44 -9.11 -4.12 -4.26
N ASN A 45 -10.31 -3.91 -3.71
CA ASN A 45 -10.96 -2.62 -3.85
C ASN A 45 -11.36 -1.99 -2.52
N GLY A 46 -11.57 -0.69 -2.57
CA GLY A 46 -12.04 0.11 -1.46
C GLY A 46 -11.99 1.62 -1.77
N ALA A 47 -12.37 2.41 -0.78
CA ALA A 47 -12.30 3.87 -0.86
C ALA A 47 -11.40 4.46 0.24
N THR A 48 -11.52 3.97 1.48
CA THR A 48 -10.86 4.57 2.64
C THR A 48 -10.01 3.56 3.38
N ASP A 49 -8.71 3.82 3.48
CA ASP A 49 -7.75 3.04 4.30
C ASP A 49 -7.84 1.53 4.04
N PHE A 50 -8.10 1.15 2.80
CA PHE A 50 -8.55 -0.21 2.52
C PHE A 50 -7.43 -1.25 2.43
N ILE A 51 -6.15 -0.83 2.55
CA ILE A 51 -4.98 -1.69 2.80
C ILE A 51 -4.28 -1.13 4.04
N PHE A 52 -4.37 -1.82 5.16
CA PHE A 52 -3.92 -1.28 6.44
C PHE A 52 -3.34 -2.33 7.38
N GLY A 53 -2.71 -1.88 8.47
CA GLY A 53 -2.12 -2.72 9.52
C GLY A 53 -0.91 -2.05 10.16
N SER A 54 -0.31 -2.70 11.17
CA SER A 54 0.64 -2.02 12.06
C SER A 54 2.01 -2.69 12.20
N ARG A 55 2.11 -4.01 12.19
CA ARG A 55 3.33 -4.75 12.55
C ARG A 55 3.75 -5.76 11.49
N SER A 56 3.49 -5.46 10.23
CA SER A 56 3.78 -6.37 9.13
C SER A 56 4.59 -5.71 8.04
N SER A 57 5.39 -6.54 7.36
CA SER A 57 5.81 -6.24 5.99
C SER A 57 4.87 -6.92 5.01
N ILE A 58 4.44 -6.20 3.99
CA ILE A 58 3.69 -6.78 2.88
C ILE A 58 4.26 -6.37 1.54
N TRP A 59 4.37 -7.35 0.63
CA TRP A 59 4.64 -7.15 -0.78
C TRP A 59 3.40 -7.51 -1.60
N ILE A 60 2.77 -6.50 -2.20
CA ILE A 60 1.64 -6.66 -3.11
C ILE A 60 2.15 -6.48 -4.53
N THR A 61 1.95 -7.48 -5.39
CA THR A 61 2.48 -7.41 -6.75
C THR A 61 1.53 -7.97 -7.80
N GLN A 62 1.71 -7.53 -9.07
CA GLN A 62 0.98 -8.02 -10.23
C GLN A 62 -0.55 -8.06 -10.03
N SER A 63 -1.06 -7.13 -9.27
CA SER A 63 -2.45 -7.10 -8.80
C SER A 63 -3.16 -5.83 -9.28
N THR A 64 -4.48 -5.88 -9.32
CA THR A 64 -5.31 -4.70 -9.55
C THR A 64 -5.78 -4.17 -8.22
N ILE A 65 -5.58 -2.87 -7.99
CA ILE A 65 -6.10 -2.13 -6.84
C ILE A 65 -7.08 -1.08 -7.37
N GLU A 66 -8.35 -1.22 -7.05
CA GLU A 66 -9.39 -0.35 -7.57
C GLU A 66 -9.98 0.54 -6.48
N THR A 67 -10.01 1.83 -6.76
CA THR A 67 -10.62 2.83 -5.89
C THR A 67 -12.07 3.09 -6.31
N ILE A 68 -13.01 3.01 -5.37
CA ILE A 68 -14.46 3.10 -5.61
C ILE A 68 -15.11 4.33 -4.96
N GLY A 69 -14.31 5.33 -4.60
CA GLY A 69 -14.76 6.57 -3.96
C GLY A 69 -13.59 7.45 -3.58
N ASN A 70 -13.84 8.48 -2.78
CA ASN A 70 -12.80 9.38 -2.25
C ASN A 70 -12.12 8.76 -1.02
N GLY A 71 -10.81 8.98 -0.86
CA GLY A 71 -10.10 8.57 0.35
C GLY A 71 -8.63 8.23 0.15
N TRP A 72 -8.20 7.12 0.73
CA TRP A 72 -6.80 6.70 0.81
C TRP A 72 -6.68 5.19 0.54
N ILE A 73 -5.71 4.81 -0.28
CA ILE A 73 -5.46 3.40 -0.58
C ILE A 73 -4.86 2.71 0.64
N THR A 74 -3.82 3.30 1.24
CA THR A 74 -3.11 2.69 2.36
C THR A 74 -3.21 3.51 3.64
N ALA A 75 -3.22 2.81 4.79
CA ALA A 75 -3.09 3.38 6.13
C ALA A 75 -2.10 2.55 6.95
N SER A 76 -0.81 2.88 6.86
CA SER A 76 0.22 2.21 7.65
C SER A 76 0.19 2.69 9.10
N GLY A 77 -0.01 1.74 10.02
CA GLY A 77 -0.02 1.95 11.46
C GLY A 77 1.32 1.63 12.14
N ARG A 78 2.42 1.60 11.39
CA ARG A 78 3.76 1.40 11.94
C ARG A 78 4.08 2.50 12.96
N SER A 79 4.44 2.12 14.19
CA SER A 79 4.57 3.04 15.34
C SER A 79 5.98 3.13 15.92
N SER A 80 6.96 2.47 15.33
CA SER A 80 8.37 2.48 15.74
C SER A 80 9.29 2.31 14.54
N ASP A 81 10.57 2.56 14.72
CA ASP A 81 11.57 2.32 13.67
C ASP A 81 11.95 0.83 13.58
N ASP A 82 10.98 0.02 13.20
CA ASP A 82 11.12 -1.40 12.91
C ASP A 82 11.46 -1.67 11.42
N PRO A 83 11.78 -2.90 11.00
CA PRO A 83 12.12 -3.21 9.61
C PRO A 83 10.92 -3.32 8.66
N ASN A 84 9.70 -3.05 9.08
CA ASN A 84 8.50 -3.32 8.29
C ASN A 84 8.26 -2.30 7.17
N TYR A 85 7.75 -2.81 6.04
CA TYR A 85 7.41 -2.04 4.85
C TYR A 85 6.08 -2.50 4.23
N TYR A 86 5.33 -1.55 3.70
CA TYR A 86 4.29 -1.84 2.70
C TYR A 86 4.87 -1.51 1.33
N VAL A 87 4.91 -2.50 0.43
CA VAL A 87 5.37 -2.29 -0.95
C VAL A 87 4.29 -2.74 -1.93
N ILE A 88 3.90 -1.82 -2.79
CA ILE A 88 2.99 -2.05 -3.91
C ILE A 88 3.82 -1.99 -5.19
N ASP A 89 4.08 -3.15 -5.79
CA ASP A 89 4.99 -3.32 -6.91
C ASP A 89 4.27 -3.89 -8.14
N ARG A 90 4.52 -3.35 -9.32
CA ARG A 90 3.95 -3.84 -10.58
C ARG A 90 2.43 -4.05 -10.53
N CYS A 91 1.74 -3.15 -9.84
CA CYS A 91 0.28 -3.15 -9.71
C CYS A 91 -0.37 -2.16 -10.68
N ASN A 92 -1.64 -2.41 -10.99
CA ASN A 92 -2.49 -1.49 -11.75
C ASN A 92 -3.48 -0.82 -10.81
N ILE A 93 -3.31 0.49 -10.59
CA ILE A 93 -4.14 1.30 -9.70
C ILE A 93 -5.18 2.01 -10.54
N ILE A 94 -6.41 1.54 -10.48
CA ILE A 94 -7.54 2.03 -11.30
C ILE A 94 -8.69 2.51 -10.44
N GLY A 95 -9.74 3.00 -11.05
CA GLY A 95 -11.02 3.32 -10.39
C GLY A 95 -11.42 4.77 -10.50
N ASN A 96 -12.11 5.26 -9.49
CA ASN A 96 -12.72 6.58 -9.47
C ASN A 96 -12.52 7.30 -8.13
N GLY A 97 -13.10 8.52 -8.02
CA GLY A 97 -12.97 9.36 -6.85
C GLY A 97 -11.71 10.22 -6.86
N THR A 98 -11.45 10.90 -5.76
CA THR A 98 -10.21 11.62 -5.48
C THR A 98 -9.43 10.85 -4.42
N GLN A 99 -8.28 10.31 -4.80
CA GLN A 99 -7.54 9.38 -3.97
C GLN A 99 -6.12 9.86 -3.65
N SER A 100 -5.66 9.53 -2.46
CA SER A 100 -4.24 9.52 -2.11
C SER A 100 -3.72 8.09 -2.08
N LEU A 101 -2.44 7.91 -2.37
CA LEU A 101 -1.74 6.63 -2.24
C LEU A 101 -1.74 6.12 -0.79
N GLY A 102 -1.77 7.05 0.17
CA GLY A 102 -1.93 6.72 1.57
C GLY A 102 -1.87 7.91 2.51
N ARG A 103 -2.16 7.62 3.78
CA ARG A 103 -1.98 8.51 4.92
C ARG A 103 -1.37 7.78 6.12
N PRO A 104 -0.57 8.45 6.98
CA PRO A 104 0.12 7.80 8.09
C PRO A 104 -0.82 7.63 9.30
N TRP A 105 -1.36 6.43 9.48
CA TRP A 105 -2.16 6.14 10.68
C TRP A 105 -1.34 6.26 11.97
N ARG A 106 -0.01 6.00 11.90
CA ARG A 106 0.95 6.23 12.98
C ARG A 106 2.22 6.89 12.44
N ASP A 107 3.02 7.42 13.35
CA ASP A 107 4.11 8.36 13.06
C ASP A 107 5.28 7.77 12.24
N TYR A 108 5.47 6.46 12.27
CA TYR A 108 6.52 5.76 11.52
C TYR A 108 5.97 5.06 10.27
N ALA A 109 4.82 5.47 9.75
CA ALA A 109 4.24 4.89 8.54
C ALA A 109 5.26 4.78 7.41
N ARG A 110 5.31 3.60 6.75
CA ARG A 110 6.29 3.33 5.70
C ARG A 110 5.63 2.57 4.55
N VAL A 111 5.44 3.25 3.42
CA VAL A 111 4.75 2.71 2.24
C VAL A 111 5.50 3.12 0.98
N ILE A 112 5.65 2.18 0.06
CA ILE A 112 6.27 2.40 -1.25
C ILE A 112 5.32 1.94 -2.35
N PHE A 113 5.13 2.77 -3.36
CA PHE A 113 4.56 2.39 -4.66
C PHE A 113 5.69 2.40 -5.69
N GLN A 114 5.89 1.27 -6.36
CA GLN A 114 6.95 1.16 -7.35
C GLN A 114 6.51 0.37 -8.59
N ASN A 115 7.07 0.71 -9.75
CA ASN A 115 6.88 0.03 -11.03
C ASN A 115 5.40 -0.16 -11.41
N SER A 116 4.51 0.65 -10.87
CA SER A 116 3.06 0.50 -10.96
C SER A 116 2.46 1.54 -11.90
N VAL A 117 1.27 1.24 -12.43
CA VAL A 117 0.50 2.18 -13.24
C VAL A 117 -0.49 2.87 -12.31
N LEU A 118 -0.37 4.19 -12.17
CA LEU A 118 -1.22 5.00 -11.30
C LEU A 118 -2.26 5.75 -12.13
N GLY A 119 -3.54 5.48 -11.91
CA GLY A 119 -4.65 6.09 -12.64
C GLY A 119 -4.86 7.56 -12.27
N SER A 120 -5.71 8.24 -13.05
CA SER A 120 -5.99 9.68 -12.91
C SER A 120 -6.74 10.06 -11.63
N GLN A 121 -7.31 9.11 -10.90
CA GLN A 121 -7.94 9.33 -9.60
C GLN A 121 -6.93 9.67 -8.50
N ILE A 122 -5.64 9.38 -8.70
CA ILE A 122 -4.59 9.76 -7.75
C ILE A 122 -4.32 11.26 -7.89
N GLN A 123 -4.63 12.01 -6.84
CA GLN A 123 -4.48 13.46 -6.83
C GLN A 123 -2.99 13.88 -6.93
N PRO A 124 -2.71 15.09 -7.46
CA PRO A 124 -1.32 15.55 -7.65
C PRO A 124 -0.46 15.54 -6.39
N ALA A 125 -1.03 15.81 -5.22
CA ALA A 125 -0.35 15.73 -3.94
C ALA A 125 0.15 14.31 -3.59
N GLY A 126 -0.46 13.28 -4.14
CA GLY A 126 -0.13 11.87 -4.02
C GLY A 126 -0.41 11.25 -2.65
N TRP A 127 -0.06 11.94 -1.60
CA TRP A 127 -0.18 11.49 -0.21
C TRP A 127 -0.84 12.57 0.64
N SER A 128 -1.29 12.21 1.83
CA SER A 128 -1.79 13.21 2.79
C SER A 128 -1.31 12.90 4.20
N ALA A 129 -1.24 13.92 5.05
CA ALA A 129 -1.03 13.76 6.48
C ALA A 129 -2.30 13.19 7.15
N TRP A 130 -2.16 12.66 8.35
CA TRP A 130 -3.28 12.28 9.21
C TRP A 130 -3.63 13.46 10.12
N GLY A 131 -4.53 14.32 9.65
CA GLY A 131 -4.85 15.55 10.36
C GLY A 131 -3.63 16.44 10.53
N SER A 132 -3.36 16.84 11.78
CA SER A 132 -2.20 17.66 12.16
C SER A 132 -1.02 16.85 12.71
N ASN A 133 -1.03 15.51 12.55
CA ASN A 133 0.07 14.69 13.06
C ASN A 133 1.38 15.01 12.34
N PRO A 134 2.52 14.98 13.04
CA PRO A 134 3.83 15.17 12.42
C PRO A 134 4.14 14.08 11.40
N THR A 135 4.96 14.43 10.42
CA THR A 135 5.37 13.51 9.34
C THR A 135 6.87 13.25 9.31
N ASP A 136 7.58 13.66 10.36
CA ASP A 136 9.05 13.62 10.42
C ASP A 136 9.65 12.21 10.31
N HIS A 137 8.90 11.20 10.74
CA HIS A 137 9.31 9.79 10.68
C HIS A 137 8.58 8.99 9.59
N VAL A 138 7.71 9.66 8.82
CA VAL A 138 6.97 9.01 7.73
C VAL A 138 7.90 8.81 6.54
N PHE A 139 7.87 7.61 5.95
CA PHE A 139 8.57 7.33 4.70
C PHE A 139 7.57 6.88 3.62
N TYR A 140 7.22 7.79 2.73
CA TYR A 140 6.35 7.53 1.59
C TYR A 140 7.15 7.64 0.30
N GLY A 141 7.47 6.47 -0.28
CA GLY A 141 8.33 6.36 -1.44
C GLY A 141 7.58 6.07 -2.74
N GLU A 142 8.05 6.66 -3.82
CA GLU A 142 7.60 6.35 -5.17
C GLU A 142 8.81 6.10 -6.08
N TYR A 143 8.78 4.99 -6.85
CA TYR A 143 9.83 4.65 -7.80
C TYR A 143 9.24 4.13 -9.11
N ASN A 144 9.68 4.71 -10.24
CA ASN A 144 9.38 4.20 -11.59
C ASN A 144 7.89 3.93 -11.86
N ASN A 145 6.98 4.66 -11.23
CA ASN A 145 5.56 4.57 -11.52
C ASN A 145 5.22 5.33 -12.81
N THR A 146 4.22 4.86 -13.52
CA THR A 146 3.72 5.43 -14.78
C THR A 146 2.23 5.77 -14.69
N GLY A 147 1.67 6.36 -15.74
CA GLY A 147 0.26 6.73 -15.81
C GLY A 147 -0.01 8.16 -15.33
N PRO A 148 -1.24 8.63 -15.45
CA PRO A 148 -1.61 10.02 -15.17
C PRO A 148 -1.48 10.41 -13.69
N GLY A 149 -1.54 9.45 -12.77
CA GLY A 149 -1.33 9.66 -11.34
C GLY A 149 0.13 9.54 -10.88
N ALA A 150 1.09 9.32 -11.79
CA ALA A 150 2.51 9.17 -11.45
C ALA A 150 3.11 10.43 -10.83
N TRP A 151 4.34 10.29 -10.31
CA TRP A 151 5.06 11.37 -9.64
C TRP A 151 5.06 12.67 -10.47
N ASN A 152 4.77 13.77 -9.79
CA ASN A 152 4.83 15.13 -10.33
C ASN A 152 5.31 16.12 -9.26
N SER A 153 5.55 17.37 -9.65
CA SER A 153 6.11 18.40 -8.76
C SER A 153 5.16 18.89 -7.65
N ALA A 154 3.89 18.50 -7.70
CA ALA A 154 2.91 18.86 -6.67
C ALA A 154 2.81 17.82 -5.54
N ARG A 155 3.65 16.77 -5.54
CA ARG A 155 3.71 15.82 -4.41
C ARG A 155 3.99 16.55 -3.10
N VAL A 156 3.37 16.06 -2.02
CA VAL A 156 3.63 16.61 -0.68
C VAL A 156 5.11 16.53 -0.32
N LEU A 157 5.58 17.47 0.50
CA LEU A 157 7.01 17.61 0.79
C LEU A 157 7.63 16.41 1.55
N PHE A 158 6.81 15.65 2.29
CA PHE A 158 7.27 14.46 2.99
C PHE A 158 7.25 13.18 2.12
N ALA A 159 6.83 13.27 0.87
CA ALA A 159 6.98 12.17 -0.08
C ALA A 159 8.39 12.15 -0.69
N THR A 160 8.89 10.96 -0.98
CA THR A 160 10.23 10.74 -1.50
C THR A 160 10.15 10.16 -2.91
N LYS A 161 10.76 10.84 -3.89
CA LYS A 161 11.07 10.25 -5.19
C LYS A 161 12.32 9.41 -5.03
N MET A 162 12.16 8.11 -5.06
CA MET A 162 13.26 7.17 -4.84
C MET A 162 14.12 7.03 -6.11
N GLU A 163 15.43 6.83 -5.93
CA GLU A 163 16.39 6.58 -7.03
C GLU A 163 16.42 5.10 -7.46
N ALA A 164 16.05 4.20 -6.55
CA ALA A 164 15.97 2.76 -6.80
C ALA A 164 14.76 2.14 -6.10
N GLY A 165 14.22 1.08 -6.68
CA GLY A 165 13.18 0.27 -6.05
C GLY A 165 13.74 -0.65 -4.97
N LEU A 166 12.87 -1.10 -4.09
CA LEU A 166 13.19 -2.14 -3.11
C LEU A 166 13.04 -3.54 -3.73
N THR A 167 13.68 -4.51 -3.10
CA THR A 167 13.53 -5.92 -3.45
C THR A 167 12.78 -6.68 -2.36
N MET A 168 12.18 -7.81 -2.71
CA MET A 168 11.55 -8.68 -1.72
C MET A 168 12.55 -9.16 -0.66
N ASP A 169 13.80 -9.43 -1.06
CA ASP A 169 14.85 -9.84 -0.11
C ASP A 169 15.09 -8.77 0.95
N THR A 170 15.09 -7.50 0.57
CA THR A 170 15.20 -6.37 1.51
C THR A 170 14.03 -6.38 2.53
N ILE A 171 12.81 -6.63 2.04
CA ILE A 171 11.58 -6.55 2.86
C ILE A 171 11.41 -7.79 3.74
N PHE A 172 11.84 -8.97 3.26
CA PHE A 172 11.62 -10.24 3.92
C PHE A 172 12.86 -10.81 4.63
N GLY A 173 13.89 -9.97 4.83
CA GLY A 173 15.09 -10.35 5.56
C GLY A 173 15.93 -11.41 4.85
N GLY A 174 16.01 -11.37 3.54
CA GLY A 174 16.87 -12.24 2.72
C GLY A 174 16.29 -13.63 2.43
N SER A 175 15.00 -13.88 2.71
CA SER A 175 14.39 -15.19 2.42
C SER A 175 13.02 -15.07 1.78
N THR A 176 12.96 -15.43 0.51
CA THR A 176 11.72 -15.48 -0.30
C THR A 176 11.27 -16.90 -0.63
N SER A 177 11.96 -17.93 -0.12
CA SER A 177 11.68 -19.35 -0.43
C SER A 177 10.28 -19.85 -0.04
N TRP A 178 9.60 -19.10 0.82
CA TRP A 178 8.23 -19.38 1.24
C TRP A 178 7.17 -18.81 0.28
N VAL A 179 7.58 -17.94 -0.65
CA VAL A 179 6.71 -17.39 -1.69
C VAL A 179 6.60 -18.40 -2.82
N ASN A 180 5.39 -18.66 -3.30
CA ASN A 180 5.20 -19.56 -4.43
C ASN A 180 5.78 -18.94 -5.72
N PRO A 181 6.80 -19.55 -6.35
CA PRO A 181 7.48 -18.99 -7.50
C PRO A 181 6.60 -18.82 -8.74
N ALA A 182 5.48 -19.53 -8.85
CA ALA A 182 4.51 -19.35 -9.94
C ALA A 182 3.79 -17.99 -9.90
N TYR A 183 3.95 -17.25 -8.82
CA TYR A 183 3.30 -15.96 -8.59
C TYR A 183 4.30 -14.79 -8.46
N LEU A 184 5.55 -15.03 -8.82
CA LEU A 184 6.61 -14.00 -8.90
C LEU A 184 6.64 -13.27 -10.25
#